data_8b563a26d9a6e4ff2062201120c16c80
#
_entry.id   8b563a26d9a6e4ff2062201120c16c80
#
_cell.length_a   1.000
_cell.length_b   1.000
_cell.length_c   1.000
_cell.angle_alpha   90.00
_cell.angle_beta   90.00
_cell.angle_gamma   90.00
#
_symmetry.space_group_name_H-M   'P 1'
#
loop_
_entity.id
_entity.type
_entity.pdbx_description
1 polymer ?
#
loop_
_entity_poly.entity_id
_entity_poly.type
_entity_poly.pdbx_seq_one_letter_code
_entity_poly.pdbx_strand_id
1 'polypeptide(L)'
;MKDSVICVRISSTLRAALERISVSERRSLSAAIENILYEHLEGKGGEAAGDEKRKFPRRAVSTPALVQTAAGPFAATVRDISLGGIGLSAGAGYQSPVQENSRLAVVFTLPETTKPLLMQCVARRCSDDKPPHIGASFAEDGHQGYAALRNYLLQ
;
A
#
# COMPACT_ATOMS: atom_id res chain seq x y z
N MET A 1 -10.21 10.97 -5.66
CA MET A 1 -11.58 11.24 -6.13
C MET A 1 -12.32 9.90 -6.18
N LYS A 2 -13.52 9.81 -5.64
CA LYS A 2 -14.32 8.57 -5.71
C LYS A 2 -15.02 8.57 -7.06
N ASP A 3 -14.71 7.59 -7.88
CA ASP A 3 -15.18 7.56 -9.28
C ASP A 3 -16.58 6.98 -9.46
N SER A 4 -17.16 6.41 -8.39
CA SER A 4 -18.50 5.84 -8.43
C SER A 4 -19.20 5.88 -7.07
N VAL A 5 -20.52 5.96 -7.09
CA VAL A 5 -21.37 5.91 -5.89
C VAL A 5 -22.21 4.64 -5.94
N ILE A 6 -22.17 3.88 -4.85
CA ILE A 6 -23.00 2.68 -4.67
C ILE A 6 -24.02 2.97 -3.57
N CYS A 7 -25.29 2.80 -3.86
CA CYS A 7 -26.38 2.92 -2.89
C CYS A 7 -26.86 1.52 -2.48
N VAL A 8 -26.79 1.22 -1.19
CA VAL A 8 -27.21 -0.08 -0.64
C VAL A 8 -28.18 0.18 0.52
N ARG A 9 -29.28 -0.58 0.56
CA ARG A 9 -30.15 -0.63 1.72
C ARG A 9 -29.66 -1.67 2.72
N ILE A 10 -29.44 -1.27 3.95
CA ILE A 10 -28.97 -2.12 5.03
C ILE A 10 -29.94 -2.07 6.20
N SER A 11 -29.94 -3.12 7.03
CA SER A 11 -30.75 -3.14 8.25
C SER A 11 -30.24 -2.13 9.29
N SER A 12 -31.11 -1.68 10.16
CA SER A 12 -30.74 -0.77 11.26
C SER A 12 -29.67 -1.37 12.19
N THR A 13 -29.72 -2.70 12.40
CA THR A 13 -28.73 -3.43 13.20
C THR A 13 -27.34 -3.37 12.56
N LEU A 14 -27.27 -3.59 11.25
CA LEU A 14 -26.00 -3.52 10.51
C LEU A 14 -25.46 -2.09 10.49
N ARG A 15 -26.33 -1.10 10.29
CA ARG A 15 -25.94 0.31 10.35
C ARG A 15 -25.32 0.67 11.70
N ALA A 16 -25.97 0.29 12.80
CA ALA A 16 -25.45 0.55 14.15
C ALA A 16 -24.11 -0.12 14.41
N ALA A 17 -23.89 -1.32 13.86
CA ALA A 17 -22.61 -2.01 13.95
C ALA A 17 -21.50 -1.26 13.17
N LEU A 18 -21.79 -0.79 11.96
CA LEU A 18 -20.86 -0.01 11.14
C LEU A 18 -20.52 1.34 11.77
N GLU A 19 -21.50 2.01 12.37
CA GLU A 19 -21.28 3.26 13.11
C GLU A 19 -20.36 3.05 14.32
N ARG A 20 -20.51 1.95 15.06
CA ARG A 20 -19.60 1.60 16.16
C ARG A 20 -18.17 1.35 15.67
N ILE A 21 -18.00 0.67 14.55
CA ILE A 21 -16.68 0.42 13.96
C ILE A 21 -16.05 1.76 13.53
N SER A 22 -16.80 2.63 12.86
CA SER A 22 -16.29 3.93 12.41
C SER A 22 -15.81 4.80 13.58
N VAL A 23 -16.54 4.81 14.68
CA VAL A 23 -16.15 5.53 15.90
C VAL A 23 -14.90 4.91 16.55
N SER A 24 -14.85 3.58 16.66
CA SER A 24 -13.68 2.89 17.26
C SER A 24 -12.40 3.07 16.45
N GLU A 25 -12.51 3.14 15.13
CA GLU A 25 -11.39 3.35 14.22
C GLU A 25 -11.09 4.83 13.95
N ARG A 26 -11.89 5.75 14.51
CA ARG A 26 -11.78 7.20 14.27
C ARG A 26 -11.82 7.58 12.78
N ARG A 27 -12.70 6.94 12.03
CA ARG A 27 -12.87 7.12 10.58
C ARG A 27 -14.30 7.50 10.23
N SER A 28 -14.52 8.05 9.04
CA SER A 28 -15.88 8.23 8.53
C SER A 28 -16.56 6.88 8.29
N LEU A 29 -17.89 6.86 8.33
CA LEU A 29 -18.67 5.65 8.04
C LEU A 29 -18.34 5.08 6.65
N SER A 30 -18.21 5.95 5.64
CA SER A 30 -17.80 5.53 4.28
C SER A 30 -16.43 4.89 4.24
N ALA A 31 -15.46 5.45 4.96
CA ALA A 31 -14.11 4.88 5.04
C ALA A 31 -14.07 3.54 5.79
N ALA A 32 -14.88 3.39 6.83
CA ALA A 32 -15.02 2.12 7.55
C ALA A 32 -15.65 1.03 6.67
N ILE A 33 -16.70 1.37 5.93
CA ILE A 33 -17.36 0.45 4.99
C ILE A 33 -16.38 0.05 3.86
N GLU A 34 -15.69 1.01 3.28
CA GLU A 34 -14.70 0.78 2.23
C GLU A 34 -13.61 -0.19 2.72
N ASN A 35 -13.11 0.01 3.92
CA ASN A 35 -12.10 -0.85 4.53
C ASN A 35 -12.61 -2.30 4.73
N ILE A 36 -13.82 -2.48 5.24
CA ILE A 36 -14.45 -3.79 5.43
C ILE A 36 -14.64 -4.51 4.08
N LEU A 37 -15.08 -3.78 3.07
CA LEU A 37 -15.25 -4.34 1.72
C LEU A 37 -13.91 -4.78 1.14
N TYR A 38 -12.85 -3.99 1.31
CA TYR A 38 -11.50 -4.40 0.89
C TYR A 38 -11.02 -5.63 1.62
N GLU A 39 -11.13 -5.66 2.95
CA GLU A 39 -10.75 -6.83 3.74
C GLU A 39 -11.49 -8.10 3.28
N HIS A 40 -12.78 -7.97 2.94
CA HIS A 40 -13.56 -9.10 2.46
C HIS A 40 -13.17 -9.56 1.06
N LEU A 41 -12.92 -8.64 0.15
CA LEU A 41 -12.52 -8.96 -1.24
C LEU A 41 -11.12 -9.57 -1.29
N GLU A 42 -10.21 -9.06 -0.48
CA GLU A 42 -8.84 -9.54 -0.40
C GLU A 42 -8.73 -10.90 0.33
N GLY A 43 -9.56 -11.15 1.34
CA GLY A 43 -9.58 -12.41 2.09
C GLY A 43 -10.02 -13.63 1.28
N LYS A 44 -10.60 -13.44 0.10
CA LYS A 44 -11.01 -14.54 -0.81
C LYS A 44 -9.95 -14.92 -1.85
N GLY A 45 -8.85 -14.19 -1.93
CA GLY A 45 -7.87 -14.32 -3.03
C GLY A 45 -6.53 -14.96 -2.70
N GLY A 46 -6.28 -15.45 -1.50
CA GLY A 46 -4.94 -15.95 -1.19
C GLY A 46 -4.83 -16.81 0.04
N GLU A 47 -4.86 -18.12 -0.15
CA GLU A 47 -4.17 -19.01 0.78
C GLU A 47 -2.66 -18.76 0.70
N ALA A 48 -2.13 -17.91 1.56
CA ALA A 48 -0.73 -17.88 1.90
C ALA A 48 -0.62 -17.97 3.42
N ALA A 49 -0.28 -19.16 3.86
CA ALA A 49 0.04 -19.45 5.25
C ALA A 49 1.11 -18.48 5.77
N GLY A 50 0.83 -17.81 6.88
CA GLY A 50 1.82 -17.20 7.74
C GLY A 50 2.02 -15.71 7.66
N ASP A 51 1.02 -14.93 8.04
CA ASP A 51 1.24 -13.73 8.85
C ASP A 51 -0.10 -13.09 9.24
N GLU A 52 -0.69 -13.53 10.33
CA GLU A 52 -1.94 -12.98 10.90
C GLU A 52 -1.84 -11.50 11.35
N LYS A 53 -0.68 -10.87 11.15
CA LYS A 53 -0.42 -9.49 11.58
C LYS A 53 -0.54 -8.45 10.46
N ARG A 54 -0.74 -8.87 9.20
CA ARG A 54 -0.78 -7.94 8.07
C ARG A 54 -2.20 -7.53 7.72
N LYS A 55 -2.45 -6.24 7.74
CA LYS A 55 -3.76 -5.66 7.41
C LYS A 55 -4.17 -5.88 5.95
N PHE A 56 -3.20 -5.97 5.04
CA PHE A 56 -3.43 -6.12 3.60
C PHE A 56 -2.54 -7.22 3.01
N PRO A 57 -3.09 -8.11 2.17
CA PRO A 57 -2.30 -9.10 1.45
C PRO A 57 -1.34 -8.42 0.49
N ARG A 58 -0.19 -9.05 0.26
CA ARG A 58 0.84 -8.56 -0.65
C ARG A 58 0.88 -9.36 -1.93
N ARG A 59 0.95 -8.67 -3.04
CA ARG A 59 1.18 -9.26 -4.36
C ARG A 59 2.66 -9.17 -4.68
N ALA A 60 3.29 -10.32 -4.94
CA ALA A 60 4.67 -10.36 -5.38
C ALA A 60 4.78 -9.77 -6.79
N VAL A 61 5.76 -8.90 -6.97
CA VAL A 61 6.10 -8.28 -8.26
C VAL A 61 7.61 -8.21 -8.39
N SER A 62 8.12 -7.88 -9.57
CA SER A 62 9.53 -7.60 -9.78
C SER A 62 9.61 -6.49 -10.82
N THR A 63 9.59 -5.26 -10.36
CA THR A 63 9.61 -4.10 -11.24
C THR A 63 10.64 -3.10 -10.78
N PRO A 64 11.40 -2.49 -11.71
CA PRO A 64 12.38 -1.46 -11.35
C PRO A 64 11.68 -0.22 -10.81
N ALA A 65 12.35 0.43 -9.87
CA ALA A 65 11.88 1.66 -9.25
C ALA A 65 13.04 2.65 -9.04
N LEU A 66 12.69 3.92 -9.03
CA LEU A 66 13.56 4.99 -8.57
C LEU A 66 13.03 5.50 -7.23
N VAL A 67 13.90 5.48 -6.22
CA VAL A 67 13.55 5.95 -4.88
C VAL A 67 14.29 7.26 -4.62
N GLN A 68 13.54 8.29 -4.29
CA GLN A 68 14.06 9.60 -3.90
C GLN A 68 13.98 9.75 -2.38
N THR A 69 15.11 10.11 -1.77
CA THR A 69 15.22 10.39 -0.33
C THR A 69 15.84 11.76 -0.10
N ALA A 70 15.87 12.21 1.17
CA ALA A 70 16.60 13.42 1.54
C ALA A 70 18.11 13.33 1.24
N ALA A 71 18.69 12.12 1.27
CA ALA A 71 20.10 11.89 0.96
C ALA A 71 20.40 11.75 -0.54
N GLY A 72 19.37 11.68 -1.38
CA GLY A 72 19.50 11.55 -2.83
C GLY A 72 18.73 10.35 -3.40
N PRO A 73 18.73 10.18 -4.73
CA PRO A 73 18.05 9.08 -5.40
C PRO A 73 18.89 7.80 -5.41
N PHE A 74 18.22 6.66 -5.42
CA PHE A 74 18.83 5.36 -5.72
C PHE A 74 17.88 4.46 -6.49
N ALA A 75 18.43 3.52 -7.24
CA ALA A 75 17.67 2.50 -7.93
C ALA A 75 17.24 1.40 -6.95
N ALA A 76 16.04 0.87 -7.14
CA ALA A 76 15.52 -0.23 -6.36
C ALA A 76 14.69 -1.16 -7.24
N THR A 77 14.34 -2.32 -6.71
CA THR A 77 13.35 -3.23 -7.29
C THR A 77 12.19 -3.35 -6.33
N VAL A 78 10.98 -3.12 -6.82
CA VAL A 78 9.75 -3.43 -6.07
C VAL A 78 9.60 -4.94 -6.03
N ARG A 79 9.51 -5.50 -4.83
CA ARG A 79 9.41 -6.96 -4.61
C ARG A 79 7.99 -7.40 -4.30
N ASP A 80 7.25 -6.57 -3.61
CA ASP A 80 5.86 -6.81 -3.28
C ASP A 80 5.11 -5.49 -3.08
N ILE A 81 3.81 -5.53 -3.34
CA ILE A 81 2.92 -4.39 -3.20
C ILE A 81 1.63 -4.83 -2.53
N SER A 82 1.10 -3.97 -1.66
CA SER A 82 -0.23 -4.11 -1.06
C SER A 82 -0.96 -2.77 -1.08
N LEU A 83 -2.20 -2.74 -0.64
CA LEU A 83 -2.93 -1.47 -0.45
C LEU A 83 -2.32 -0.57 0.64
N GLY A 84 -1.56 -1.13 1.58
CA GLY A 84 -0.96 -0.39 2.68
C GLY A 84 0.49 0.02 2.45
N GLY A 85 1.20 -0.57 1.49
CA GLY A 85 2.61 -0.30 1.32
C GLY A 85 3.31 -1.10 0.24
N ILE A 86 4.63 -0.97 0.23
CA ILE A 86 5.51 -1.49 -0.79
C ILE A 86 6.77 -2.09 -0.15
N GLY A 87 7.23 -3.20 -0.68
CA GLY A 87 8.52 -3.79 -0.34
C GLY A 87 9.53 -3.54 -1.45
N LEU A 88 10.68 -2.99 -1.08
CA LEU A 88 11.76 -2.61 -1.98
C LEU A 88 13.03 -3.39 -1.66
N SER A 89 13.77 -3.75 -2.70
CA SER A 89 15.15 -4.20 -2.61
C SER A 89 16.05 -3.12 -3.18
N ALA A 90 16.95 -2.58 -2.38
CA ALA A 90 17.84 -1.51 -2.82
C ALA A 90 18.86 -2.04 -3.85
N GLY A 91 19.19 -1.20 -4.80
CA GLY A 91 20.10 -1.49 -5.89
C GLY A 91 21.19 -0.43 -6.05
N ALA A 92 21.55 -0.16 -7.30
CA ALA A 92 22.60 0.79 -7.62
C ALA A 92 22.34 2.19 -7.04
N GLY A 93 23.36 2.82 -6.52
CA GLY A 93 23.30 4.16 -5.94
C GLY A 93 22.85 4.19 -4.47
N TYR A 94 22.55 3.05 -3.87
CA TYR A 94 22.24 2.98 -2.44
C TYR A 94 23.53 3.10 -1.61
N GLN A 95 23.81 4.31 -1.15
CA GLN A 95 25.02 4.61 -0.38
C GLN A 95 24.76 4.98 1.07
N SER A 96 23.57 5.49 1.35
CA SER A 96 23.19 5.88 2.71
C SER A 96 22.01 5.04 3.17
N PRO A 97 22.06 4.39 4.31
CA PRO A 97 20.96 3.59 4.79
C PRO A 97 19.73 4.45 5.03
N VAL A 98 18.60 4.01 4.50
CA VAL A 98 17.31 4.60 4.80
C VAL A 98 16.95 4.25 6.25
N GLN A 99 16.59 5.26 7.01
CA GLN A 99 16.17 5.09 8.40
C GLN A 99 14.67 4.87 8.49
N GLU A 100 14.23 4.19 9.54
CA GLU A 100 12.82 4.08 9.87
C GLU A 100 12.19 5.47 10.04
N ASN A 101 10.95 5.61 9.60
CA ASN A 101 10.19 6.86 9.56
C ASN A 101 10.68 7.92 8.56
N SER A 102 11.70 7.63 7.75
CA SER A 102 12.11 8.51 6.66
C SER A 102 11.05 8.56 5.56
N ARG A 103 10.85 9.74 5.00
CA ARG A 103 9.98 9.92 3.82
C ARG A 103 10.72 9.51 2.55
N LEU A 104 10.01 8.79 1.69
CA LEU A 104 10.48 8.30 0.39
C LEU A 104 9.48 8.69 -0.68
N ALA A 105 9.97 9.10 -1.84
CA ALA A 105 9.16 9.16 -3.05
C ALA A 105 9.60 8.01 -3.97
N VAL A 106 8.68 7.12 -4.31
CA VAL A 106 8.96 5.93 -5.12
C VAL A 106 8.27 6.06 -6.46
N VAL A 107 9.04 6.02 -7.53
CA VAL A 107 8.54 6.01 -8.90
C VAL A 107 8.75 4.63 -9.48
N PHE A 108 7.68 4.01 -9.94
CA PHE A 108 7.71 2.67 -10.55
C PHE A 108 6.55 2.50 -11.52
N THR A 109 6.60 1.46 -12.33
CA THR A 109 5.51 1.11 -13.25
C THR A 109 4.92 -0.22 -12.83
N LEU A 110 3.61 -0.30 -12.74
CA LEU A 110 2.93 -1.58 -12.47
C LEU A 110 3.11 -2.54 -13.66
N PRO A 111 3.18 -3.86 -13.42
CA PRO A 111 3.10 -4.84 -14.50
C PRO A 111 1.89 -4.57 -15.40
N GLU A 112 2.06 -4.78 -16.71
CA GLU A 112 1.01 -4.58 -17.72
C GLU A 112 0.56 -3.12 -17.93
N THR A 113 1.21 -2.16 -17.30
CA THR A 113 0.95 -0.74 -17.52
C THR A 113 2.19 -0.03 -18.07
N THR A 114 1.98 1.08 -18.77
CA THR A 114 3.05 1.91 -19.31
C THR A 114 3.22 3.24 -18.58
N LYS A 115 2.29 3.57 -17.69
CA LYS A 115 2.32 4.82 -16.95
C LYS A 115 3.06 4.64 -15.63
N PRO A 116 4.10 5.42 -15.36
CA PRO A 116 4.76 5.41 -14.06
C PRO A 116 3.85 5.96 -12.97
N LEU A 117 3.95 5.37 -11.80
CA LEU A 117 3.27 5.83 -10.59
C LEU A 117 4.29 6.51 -9.67
N LEU A 118 3.91 7.62 -9.08
CA LEU A 118 4.64 8.28 -8.00
C LEU A 118 3.88 8.05 -6.70
N MET A 119 4.52 7.39 -5.76
CA MET A 119 3.95 7.11 -4.44
C MET A 119 4.80 7.74 -3.35
N GLN A 120 4.18 8.53 -2.49
CA GLN A 120 4.81 9.01 -1.26
C GLN A 120 4.72 7.94 -0.19
N CYS A 121 5.84 7.60 0.40
CA CYS A 121 5.97 6.52 1.35
C CYS A 121 6.70 6.94 2.62
N VAL A 122 6.52 6.17 3.67
CA VAL A 122 7.28 6.27 4.91
C VAL A 122 7.93 4.93 5.19
N ALA A 123 9.25 4.89 5.33
CA ALA A 123 9.98 3.68 5.66
C ALA A 123 9.55 3.16 7.04
N ARG A 124 9.20 1.89 7.13
CA ARG A 124 8.73 1.25 8.37
C ARG A 124 9.66 0.17 8.85
N ARG A 125 10.39 -0.46 7.93
CA ARG A 125 11.34 -1.51 8.24
C ARG A 125 12.49 -1.43 7.25
N CYS A 126 13.70 -1.47 7.77
CA CYS A 126 14.92 -1.54 6.96
C CYS A 126 15.73 -2.74 7.43
N SER A 127 16.25 -3.54 6.51
CA SER A 127 17.14 -4.65 6.83
C SER A 127 18.56 -4.36 6.35
N ASP A 128 19.53 -4.97 7.00
CA ASP A 128 20.95 -4.90 6.63
C ASP A 128 21.37 -6.06 5.68
N ASP A 129 20.39 -6.76 5.12
CA ASP A 129 20.64 -7.83 4.16
C ASP A 129 21.36 -7.31 2.90
N LYS A 130 21.94 -8.20 2.13
CA LYS A 130 22.55 -7.87 0.84
C LYS A 130 21.81 -8.57 -0.28
N PRO A 131 21.04 -7.86 -1.10
CA PRO A 131 20.75 -6.41 -1.04
C PRO A 131 19.83 -6.02 0.12
N PRO A 132 19.93 -4.77 0.62
CA PRO A 132 19.06 -4.27 1.68
C PRO A 132 17.58 -4.26 1.25
N HIS A 133 16.69 -4.61 2.18
CA HIS A 133 15.26 -4.56 1.99
C HIS A 133 14.63 -3.43 2.79
N ILE A 134 13.72 -2.70 2.16
CA ILE A 134 12.99 -1.59 2.76
C ILE A 134 11.49 -1.89 2.64
N GLY A 135 10.81 -2.00 3.77
CA GLY A 135 9.36 -2.02 3.84
C GLY A 135 8.85 -0.61 4.11
N ALA A 136 8.00 -0.09 3.26
CA ALA A 136 7.45 1.25 3.40
C ALA A 136 5.92 1.24 3.33
N SER A 137 5.27 2.06 4.16
CA SER A 137 3.84 2.32 4.08
C SER A 137 3.58 3.52 3.18
N PHE A 138 2.45 3.51 2.47
CA PHE A 138 2.02 4.69 1.72
C PHE A 138 1.62 5.81 2.69
N ALA A 139 2.09 7.03 2.39
CA ALA A 139 1.68 8.22 3.13
C ALA A 139 0.25 8.61 2.75
N GLU A 140 -0.51 9.14 3.71
CA GLU A 140 -1.91 9.53 3.50
C GLU A 140 -2.07 10.62 2.42
N ASP A 141 -1.04 11.42 2.19
CA ASP A 141 -1.01 12.51 1.22
C ASP A 141 -0.67 12.07 -0.21
N GLY A 142 -0.39 10.79 -0.45
CA GLY A 142 0.22 10.29 -1.67
C GLY A 142 -0.72 9.74 -2.73
N HIS A 143 -1.81 10.41 -3.03
CA HIS A 143 -2.94 9.82 -3.76
C HIS A 143 -2.85 9.74 -5.29
N GLN A 144 -1.86 10.33 -5.96
CA GLN A 144 -1.85 10.39 -7.44
C GLN A 144 -1.77 9.02 -8.13
N GLY A 145 -1.12 8.04 -7.55
CA GLY A 145 -1.01 6.69 -8.10
C GLY A 145 -1.93 5.66 -7.46
N TYR A 146 -2.61 6.03 -6.37
CA TYR A 146 -3.31 5.06 -5.53
C TYR A 146 -4.51 4.40 -6.22
N ALA A 147 -5.25 5.13 -7.04
CA ALA A 147 -6.37 4.57 -7.79
C ALA A 147 -5.92 3.51 -8.79
N ALA A 148 -4.83 3.75 -9.49
CA ALA A 148 -4.25 2.79 -10.44
C ALA A 148 -3.69 1.56 -9.71
N LEU A 149 -3.00 1.76 -8.59
CA LEU A 149 -2.50 0.69 -7.74
C LEU A 149 -3.64 -0.19 -7.22
N ARG A 150 -4.70 0.43 -6.70
CA ARG A 150 -5.89 -0.26 -6.22
C ARG A 150 -6.52 -1.13 -7.31
N ASN A 151 -6.74 -0.56 -8.49
CA ASN A 151 -7.31 -1.29 -9.61
C ASN A 151 -6.45 -2.50 -10.03
N TYR A 152 -5.13 -2.35 -10.00
CA TYR A 152 -4.20 -3.45 -10.26
C TYR A 152 -4.28 -4.56 -9.21
N LEU A 153 -4.38 -4.22 -7.94
CA LEU A 153 -4.42 -5.20 -6.86
C LEU A 153 -5.75 -5.94 -6.75
N LEU A 154 -6.84 -5.36 -7.25
CA LEU A 154 -8.19 -5.94 -7.22
C LEU A 154 -8.54 -6.77 -8.48
N GLN A 155 -7.64 -6.87 -9.44
CA GLN A 155 -7.75 -7.78 -10.59
C GLN A 155 -7.38 -9.21 -10.17
#